data_a2e1c768639f32dd5ea91d42f9d393b5
#
_entry.id   a2e1c768639f32dd5ea91d42f9d393b5
#
_cell.length_a   1.000
_cell.length_b   1.000
_cell.length_c   1.000
_cell.angle_alpha   90.00
_cell.angle_beta   90.00
_cell.angle_gamma   90.00
#
_symmetry.space_group_name_H-M   'P 1'
#
loop_
_entity.id
_entity.type
_entity.pdbx_description
1 polymer ?
#
loop_
_entity_poly.entity_id
_entity_poly.type
_entity_poly.pdbx_seq_one_letter_code
_entity_poly.pdbx_strand_id
1 'polypeptide(L)'
;MIVTKAQPDFTGVWEMNFARSILRAPAPKRIVVKIDHHEPRLTQQIQLTNAAGEEQRLTFKYETGAETTNSVGGATAQTHARWEGMELVIESRMKTPGREAHFKDYWSLSDDGRTLTMAHRDDDLSGQISIFEKRSPKDSAAVLI
;
A
#
# COMPACT_ATOMS: atom_id res chain seq x y z
N MET A 1 26.47 21.95 10.08
CA MET A 1 26.21 20.78 9.21
C MET A 1 24.71 20.52 9.12
N ILE A 2 24.20 20.39 7.93
CA ILE A 2 22.79 20.04 7.72
C ILE A 2 22.69 18.52 7.60
N VAL A 3 21.90 17.91 8.49
CA VAL A 3 21.65 16.46 8.42
C VAL A 3 20.29 16.27 7.78
N THR A 4 20.27 15.65 6.60
CA THR A 4 19.04 15.32 5.92
C THR A 4 18.57 13.94 6.40
N LYS A 5 17.34 13.90 6.91
CA LYS A 5 16.74 12.65 7.35
C LYS A 5 16.45 11.76 6.11
N ALA A 6 16.88 10.51 6.16
CA ALA A 6 16.63 9.57 5.07
C ALA A 6 15.13 9.27 4.96
N GLN A 7 14.63 9.06 3.72
CA GLN A 7 13.27 8.61 3.52
C GLN A 7 13.07 7.23 4.16
N PRO A 8 11.85 6.94 4.60
CA PRO A 8 11.57 5.64 5.21
C PRO A 8 11.74 4.49 4.22
N ASP A 9 12.15 3.35 4.74
CA ASP A 9 12.20 2.11 4.00
C ASP A 9 10.99 1.28 4.42
N PHE A 10 10.09 1.03 3.48
CA PHE A 10 8.85 0.31 3.75
C PHE A 10 9.00 -1.21 3.68
N THR A 11 10.21 -1.71 3.41
CA THR A 11 10.44 -3.15 3.29
C THR A 11 9.98 -3.90 4.54
N GLY A 12 9.23 -4.96 4.33
CA GLY A 12 8.73 -5.80 5.41
C GLY A 12 7.45 -6.51 5.06
N VAL A 13 6.98 -7.31 6.00
CA VAL A 13 5.66 -7.93 5.93
C VAL A 13 4.77 -7.26 6.97
N TRP A 14 3.62 -6.80 6.52
CA TRP A 14 2.72 -5.94 7.28
C TRP A 14 1.35 -6.58 7.36
N GLU A 15 0.79 -6.66 8.55
CA GLU A 15 -0.59 -7.16 8.73
C GLU A 15 -1.50 -6.04 9.16
N MET A 16 -2.67 -5.93 8.51
CA MET A 16 -3.63 -4.87 8.83
C MET A 16 -4.24 -5.09 10.22
N ASN A 17 -4.25 -4.03 11.00
CA ASN A 17 -4.96 -3.96 12.27
C ASN A 17 -6.32 -3.30 12.00
N PHE A 18 -7.37 -4.10 11.92
CA PHE A 18 -8.71 -3.60 11.58
C PHE A 18 -9.27 -2.69 12.67
N ALA A 19 -8.94 -2.97 13.94
CA ALA A 19 -9.44 -2.16 15.05
C ALA A 19 -8.92 -0.72 14.99
N ARG A 20 -7.72 -0.51 14.45
CA ARG A 20 -7.11 0.81 14.31
C ARG A 20 -7.37 1.47 12.96
N SER A 21 -7.94 0.73 12.02
CA SER A 21 -8.20 1.19 10.66
C SER A 21 -9.61 1.76 10.51
N ILE A 22 -9.77 2.67 9.54
CA ILE A 22 -11.08 3.24 9.18
C ILE A 22 -11.34 2.83 7.74
N LEU A 23 -12.22 1.84 7.55
CA LEU A 23 -12.50 1.25 6.24
C LEU A 23 -13.89 1.67 5.75
N ARG A 24 -14.03 1.85 4.43
CA ARG A 24 -15.29 2.22 3.79
C ARG A 24 -16.20 1.02 3.55
N ALA A 25 -15.65 -0.17 3.55
CA ALA A 25 -16.38 -1.41 3.28
C ALA A 25 -16.17 -2.37 4.44
N PRO A 26 -17.01 -3.43 4.54
CA PRO A 26 -16.81 -4.45 5.57
C PRO A 26 -15.40 -5.03 5.47
N ALA A 27 -14.75 -5.21 6.62
CA ALA A 27 -13.40 -5.72 6.67
C ALA A 27 -13.36 -7.18 6.19
N PRO A 28 -12.36 -7.57 5.38
CA PRO A 28 -12.12 -8.96 5.10
C PRO A 28 -11.58 -9.64 6.36
N LYS A 29 -11.38 -10.95 6.29
CA LYS A 29 -10.87 -11.71 7.44
C LYS A 29 -9.43 -11.33 7.76
N ARG A 30 -8.61 -11.08 6.71
CA ARG A 30 -7.19 -10.79 6.88
C ARG A 30 -6.65 -10.06 5.65
N ILE A 31 -5.74 -9.11 5.89
CA ILE A 31 -4.95 -8.47 4.83
C ILE A 31 -3.50 -8.44 5.28
N VAL A 32 -2.63 -9.02 4.46
CA VAL A 32 -1.17 -9.00 4.66
C VAL A 32 -0.53 -8.39 3.44
N VAL A 33 0.40 -7.48 3.66
CA VAL A 33 1.11 -6.76 2.59
C VAL A 33 2.59 -7.01 2.74
N LYS A 34 3.23 -7.51 1.69
CA LYS A 34 4.69 -7.62 1.64
C LYS A 34 5.22 -6.52 0.72
N ILE A 35 6.16 -5.75 1.22
CA ILE A 35 6.79 -4.67 0.48
C ILE A 35 8.27 -4.93 0.35
N ASP A 36 8.78 -4.89 -0.88
CA ASP A 36 10.20 -4.83 -1.20
C ASP A 36 10.49 -3.42 -1.71
N HIS A 37 11.27 -2.67 -0.95
CA HIS A 37 11.58 -1.28 -1.26
C HIS A 37 13.08 -1.10 -1.42
N HIS A 38 13.50 -0.85 -2.65
CA HIS A 38 14.88 -0.53 -3.00
C HIS A 38 14.86 0.71 -3.88
N GLU A 39 14.93 1.89 -3.26
CA GLU A 39 14.82 3.16 -4.00
C GLU A 39 15.55 3.11 -5.35
N PRO A 40 14.91 3.51 -6.45
CA PRO A 40 13.56 4.10 -6.54
C PRO A 40 12.42 3.08 -6.73
N ARG A 41 12.65 1.80 -6.55
CA ARG A 41 11.69 0.73 -6.86
C ARG A 41 10.99 0.22 -5.62
N LEU A 42 9.69 0.01 -5.76
CA LEU A 42 8.87 -0.64 -4.74
C LEU A 42 8.01 -1.72 -5.39
N THR A 43 7.95 -2.87 -4.74
CA THR A 43 7.00 -3.92 -5.11
C THR A 43 6.11 -4.19 -3.92
N GLN A 44 4.80 -4.15 -4.13
CA GLN A 44 3.80 -4.40 -3.09
C GLN A 44 3.00 -5.64 -3.48
N GLN A 45 3.04 -6.65 -2.63
CA GLN A 45 2.23 -7.85 -2.78
C GLN A 45 1.17 -7.86 -1.69
N ILE A 46 -0.10 -7.93 -2.09
CA ILE A 46 -1.23 -7.91 -1.16
C ILE A 46 -1.85 -9.30 -1.15
N GLN A 47 -1.97 -9.89 0.03
CA GLN A 47 -2.69 -11.12 0.24
C GLN A 47 -3.94 -10.80 1.05
N LEU A 48 -5.10 -11.01 0.45
CA LEU A 48 -6.39 -10.71 1.05
C LEU A 48 -7.15 -12.02 1.25
N THR A 49 -7.60 -12.27 2.49
CA THR A 49 -8.46 -13.41 2.81
C THR A 49 -9.85 -12.86 3.11
N ASN A 50 -10.86 -13.28 2.35
CA ASN A 50 -12.23 -12.81 2.57
C ASN A 50 -12.92 -13.59 3.71
N ALA A 51 -14.16 -13.20 4.02
CA ALA A 51 -14.91 -13.82 5.12
C ALA A 51 -15.16 -15.32 4.91
N ALA A 52 -15.18 -15.78 3.66
CA ALA A 52 -15.35 -17.19 3.33
C ALA A 52 -14.05 -18.00 3.40
N GLY A 53 -12.91 -17.33 3.67
CA GLY A 53 -11.61 -17.97 3.73
C GLY A 53 -10.90 -18.06 2.38
N GLU A 54 -11.45 -17.46 1.34
CA GLU A 54 -10.84 -17.44 0.02
C GLU A 54 -9.73 -16.39 -0.04
N GLU A 55 -8.62 -16.72 -0.70
CA GLU A 55 -7.48 -15.84 -0.82
C GLU A 55 -7.41 -15.20 -2.20
N GLN A 56 -7.06 -13.91 -2.23
CA GLN A 56 -6.75 -13.17 -3.44
C GLN A 56 -5.37 -12.53 -3.28
N ARG A 57 -4.57 -12.58 -4.33
CA ARG A 57 -3.25 -11.97 -4.34
C ARG A 57 -3.16 -10.92 -5.43
N LEU A 58 -2.63 -9.76 -5.08
CA LEU A 58 -2.42 -8.65 -6.00
C LEU A 58 -0.97 -8.20 -5.90
N THR A 59 -0.38 -7.80 -7.03
CA THR A 59 0.99 -7.29 -7.05
C THR A 59 0.97 -5.94 -7.77
N PHE A 60 1.58 -4.96 -7.11
CA PHE A 60 1.76 -3.62 -7.67
C PHE A 60 3.24 -3.26 -7.67
N LYS A 61 3.67 -2.61 -8.74
CA LYS A 61 5.04 -2.12 -8.88
C LYS A 61 5.03 -0.62 -9.06
N TYR A 62 5.88 0.06 -8.30
CA TYR A 62 6.00 1.52 -8.33
C TYR A 62 7.46 1.91 -8.51
N GLU A 63 7.69 3.09 -9.07
CA GLU A 63 9.00 3.68 -9.17
C GLU A 63 8.89 5.16 -8.78
N THR A 64 9.61 5.57 -7.73
CA THR A 64 9.55 6.96 -7.29
C THR A 64 10.14 7.88 -8.36
N GLY A 65 9.44 8.97 -8.66
CA GLY A 65 9.83 9.90 -9.70
C GLY A 65 9.47 9.47 -11.12
N ALA A 66 8.77 8.35 -11.28
CA ALA A 66 8.40 7.83 -12.60
C ALA A 66 6.98 7.28 -12.58
N GLU A 67 6.43 7.10 -13.79
CA GLU A 67 5.11 6.51 -13.98
C GLU A 67 5.26 5.01 -14.24
N THR A 68 4.40 4.21 -13.62
CA THR A 68 4.34 2.76 -13.83
C THR A 68 2.91 2.35 -14.17
N THR A 69 2.77 1.22 -14.88
CA THR A 69 1.47 0.66 -15.23
C THR A 69 1.24 -0.60 -14.41
N ASN A 70 0.08 -0.67 -13.74
CA ASN A 70 -0.32 -1.83 -12.97
C ASN A 70 -1.67 -2.34 -13.48
N SER A 71 -1.86 -3.66 -13.44
CA SER A 71 -3.11 -4.30 -13.84
C SER A 71 -3.82 -4.85 -12.62
N VAL A 72 -5.12 -4.55 -12.51
CA VAL A 72 -5.96 -5.05 -11.41
C VAL A 72 -7.23 -5.61 -12.06
N GLY A 73 -7.31 -6.95 -12.15
CA GLY A 73 -8.41 -7.60 -12.87
C GLY A 73 -8.43 -7.17 -14.32
N GLY A 74 -9.58 -6.71 -14.82
CA GLY A 74 -9.71 -6.17 -16.17
C GLY A 74 -9.35 -4.71 -16.32
N ALA A 75 -8.86 -4.06 -15.27
CA ALA A 75 -8.56 -2.63 -15.28
C ALA A 75 -7.05 -2.39 -15.35
N THR A 76 -6.67 -1.25 -15.92
CA THR A 76 -5.27 -0.79 -15.97
C THR A 76 -5.15 0.50 -15.18
N ALA A 77 -4.16 0.57 -14.31
CA ALA A 77 -3.87 1.75 -13.50
C ALA A 77 -2.53 2.35 -13.94
N GLN A 78 -2.54 3.66 -14.22
CA GLN A 78 -1.33 4.45 -14.42
C GLN A 78 -0.99 5.07 -13.07
N THR A 79 0.18 4.75 -12.53
CA THR A 79 0.56 5.19 -11.19
C THR A 79 1.82 6.03 -11.23
N HIS A 80 1.84 7.09 -10.43
CA HIS A 80 3.01 7.96 -10.26
C HIS A 80 3.31 8.08 -8.76
N ALA A 81 4.50 7.67 -8.37
CA ALA A 81 4.94 7.71 -6.97
C ALA A 81 5.95 8.83 -6.78
N ARG A 82 5.81 9.60 -5.70
CA ARG A 82 6.75 10.66 -5.34
C ARG A 82 6.84 10.83 -3.84
N TRP A 83 7.96 11.38 -3.38
CA TRP A 83 8.13 11.73 -1.99
C TRP A 83 7.63 13.14 -1.70
N GLU A 84 6.87 13.27 -0.61
CA GLU A 84 6.55 14.58 -0.03
C GLU A 84 7.08 14.54 1.41
N GLY A 85 8.31 15.00 1.60
CA GLY A 85 9.00 14.86 2.86
C GLY A 85 9.26 13.39 3.17
N MET A 86 8.74 12.91 4.30
CA MET A 86 8.87 11.51 4.75
C MET A 86 7.69 10.65 4.32
N GLU A 87 6.79 11.21 3.53
CA GLU A 87 5.59 10.50 3.09
C GLU A 87 5.69 10.15 1.61
N LEU A 88 5.34 8.92 1.26
CA LEU A 88 5.27 8.49 -0.13
C LEU A 88 3.85 8.73 -0.64
N VAL A 89 3.73 9.47 -1.74
CA VAL A 89 2.43 9.76 -2.36
C VAL A 89 2.35 9.02 -3.68
N ILE A 90 1.32 8.19 -3.84
CA ILE A 90 1.07 7.42 -5.05
C ILE A 90 -0.23 7.93 -5.67
N GLU A 91 -0.14 8.58 -6.82
CA GLU A 91 -1.30 9.01 -7.59
C GLU A 91 -1.63 7.97 -8.64
N SER A 92 -2.88 7.60 -8.74
CA SER A 92 -3.33 6.58 -9.68
C SER A 92 -4.50 7.05 -10.51
N ARG A 93 -4.48 6.67 -11.79
CA ARG A 93 -5.60 6.81 -12.72
C ARG A 93 -5.95 5.43 -13.22
N MET A 94 -7.14 4.96 -12.90
CA MET A 94 -7.59 3.64 -13.28
C MET A 94 -8.67 3.75 -14.35
N LYS A 95 -8.47 3.06 -15.47
CA LYS A 95 -9.42 3.05 -16.58
C LYS A 95 -10.10 1.70 -16.67
N THR A 96 -11.42 1.73 -16.71
CA THR A 96 -12.26 0.60 -17.07
C THR A 96 -13.15 1.05 -18.23
N PRO A 97 -13.78 0.13 -19.00
CA PRO A 97 -14.67 0.53 -20.06
C PRO A 97 -15.73 1.51 -19.58
N GLY A 98 -15.74 2.71 -20.19
CA GLY A 98 -16.72 3.77 -19.90
C GLY A 98 -16.49 4.55 -18.62
N ARG A 99 -15.38 4.34 -17.90
CA ARG A 99 -15.12 5.05 -16.64
C ARG A 99 -13.63 5.25 -16.40
N GLU A 100 -13.31 6.40 -15.80
CA GLU A 100 -11.97 6.68 -15.28
C GLU A 100 -12.08 7.11 -13.82
N ALA A 101 -11.24 6.52 -12.96
CA ALA A 101 -11.16 6.84 -11.54
C ALA A 101 -9.77 7.38 -11.21
N HIS A 102 -9.73 8.40 -10.35
CA HIS A 102 -8.48 8.98 -9.87
C HIS A 102 -8.45 8.85 -8.35
N PHE A 103 -7.30 8.47 -7.80
CA PHE A 103 -7.13 8.39 -6.36
C PHE A 103 -5.67 8.60 -5.97
N LYS A 104 -5.47 8.88 -4.67
CA LYS A 104 -4.15 9.06 -4.09
C LYS A 104 -4.02 8.19 -2.86
N ASP A 105 -2.83 7.63 -2.69
CA ASP A 105 -2.45 6.88 -1.51
C ASP A 105 -1.26 7.56 -0.85
N TYR A 106 -1.29 7.67 0.47
CA TYR A 106 -0.24 8.29 1.26
C TYR A 106 0.30 7.24 2.24
N TRP A 107 1.59 6.92 2.11
CA TRP A 107 2.24 5.93 2.95
C TRP A 107 3.19 6.60 3.92
N SER A 108 3.08 6.30 5.20
CA SER A 108 3.97 6.83 6.22
C SER A 108 4.30 5.77 7.26
N LEU A 109 5.49 5.88 7.87
CA LEU A 109 5.92 5.00 8.96
C LEU A 109 5.91 5.76 10.27
N SER A 110 5.59 5.05 11.36
CA SER A 110 5.83 5.54 12.71
C SER A 110 7.33 5.70 12.97
N ASP A 111 7.69 6.47 14.00
CA ASP A 111 9.09 6.72 14.33
C ASP A 111 9.89 5.46 14.62
N ASP A 112 9.23 4.46 15.21
CA ASP A 112 9.88 3.17 15.51
C ASP A 112 9.89 2.21 14.31
N GLY A 113 9.29 2.60 13.17
CA GLY A 113 9.25 1.80 11.96
C GLY A 113 8.35 0.57 12.04
N ARG A 114 7.51 0.45 13.05
CA ARG A 114 6.67 -0.74 13.27
C ARG A 114 5.24 -0.59 12.82
N THR A 115 4.80 0.62 12.52
CA THR A 115 3.44 0.90 12.07
C THR A 115 3.48 1.61 10.73
N LEU A 116 2.79 1.04 9.75
CA LEU A 116 2.64 1.62 8.42
C LEU A 116 1.21 2.12 8.28
N THR A 117 1.07 3.39 7.94
CA THR A 117 -0.24 4.00 7.66
C THR A 117 -0.36 4.22 6.18
N MET A 118 -1.43 3.70 5.59
CA MET A 118 -1.80 3.96 4.19
C MET A 118 -3.14 4.67 4.18
N ALA A 119 -3.13 5.95 3.83
CA ALA A 119 -4.37 6.73 3.68
C ALA A 119 -4.73 6.77 2.21
N HIS A 120 -5.95 6.31 1.88
CA HIS A 120 -6.47 6.30 0.52
C HIS A 120 -7.53 7.36 0.37
N ARG A 121 -7.48 8.13 -0.72
CA ARG A 121 -8.44 9.19 -0.99
C ARG A 121 -8.85 9.20 -2.45
N ASP A 122 -10.16 9.14 -2.69
CA ASP A 122 -10.74 9.23 -4.03
C ASP A 122 -11.03 10.68 -4.42
N ASP A 123 -11.38 10.91 -5.70
CA ASP A 123 -11.73 12.23 -6.23
C ASP A 123 -12.88 12.89 -5.49
N ASP A 124 -13.84 12.11 -5.01
CA ASP A 124 -14.99 12.63 -4.25
C ASP A 124 -14.63 12.95 -2.79
N LEU A 125 -13.35 12.92 -2.45
CA LEU A 125 -12.80 13.14 -1.13
C LEU A 125 -13.18 12.07 -0.11
N SER A 126 -13.86 11.00 -0.52
CA SER A 126 -14.03 9.83 0.33
C SER A 126 -12.70 9.10 0.48
N GLY A 127 -12.51 8.43 1.59
CA GLY A 127 -11.25 7.77 1.83
C GLY A 127 -11.33 6.72 2.90
N GLN A 128 -10.20 6.06 3.10
CA GLN A 128 -10.02 5.12 4.19
C GLN A 128 -8.60 5.25 4.73
N ILE A 129 -8.42 4.82 5.96
CA ILE A 129 -7.12 4.78 6.61
C ILE A 129 -6.85 3.35 7.03
N SER A 130 -5.79 2.78 6.49
CA SER A 130 -5.37 1.42 6.80
C SER A 130 -4.12 1.46 7.66
N ILE A 131 -4.19 0.82 8.82
CA ILE A 131 -3.08 0.73 9.76
C ILE A 131 -2.56 -0.70 9.74
N PHE A 132 -1.27 -0.83 9.46
CA PHE A 132 -0.59 -2.11 9.40
C PHE A 132 0.50 -2.19 10.46
N GLU A 133 0.67 -3.37 11.03
CA GLU A 133 1.72 -3.63 12.00
C GLU A 133 2.75 -4.58 11.39
N LYS A 134 4.02 -4.28 11.63
CA LYS A 134 5.12 -5.06 11.06
C LYS A 134 5.19 -6.44 11.73
N ARG A 135 5.28 -7.47 10.89
CA ARG A 135 5.46 -8.85 11.36
C ARG A 135 6.94 -9.09 11.66
N SER A 136 7.20 -9.97 12.63
CA SER A 136 8.56 -10.41 12.86
C SER A 136 9.06 -11.26 11.69
N PRO A 137 10.38 -11.37 11.45
CA PRO A 137 10.89 -12.21 10.36
C PRO A 137 10.39 -13.64 10.40
N LYS A 138 10.22 -14.21 11.59
CA LYS A 138 9.71 -15.57 11.79
C LYS A 138 8.25 -15.70 11.33
N ASP A 139 7.41 -14.75 11.71
CA ASP A 139 6.00 -14.71 11.29
C ASP A 139 5.88 -14.43 9.80
N SER A 140 6.77 -13.58 9.26
CA SER A 140 6.79 -13.23 7.84
C SER A 140 7.00 -14.45 6.95
N ALA A 141 7.93 -15.34 7.33
CA ALA A 141 8.22 -16.55 6.57
C ALA A 141 7.02 -17.50 6.52
N ALA A 142 6.20 -17.53 7.57
CA ALA A 142 5.03 -18.39 7.65
C ALA A 142 3.84 -17.86 6.83
N VAL A 143 3.80 -16.58 6.55
CA VAL A 143 2.61 -15.92 5.97
C VAL A 143 2.58 -15.94 4.45
N LEU A 144 3.74 -15.85 3.79
CA LEU A 144 3.83 -15.68 2.33
C LEU A 144 4.58 -16.83 1.64
N ILE A 145 4.39 -18.03 2.13
CA ILE A 145 4.96 -19.21 1.51
C ILE A 145 4.22 -19.56 0.23
#